data_94f0e1cadcd440a864df0fb4066f46f0
#
_entry.id   94f0e1cadcd440a864df0fb4066f46f0
#
_cell.length_a   1.000
_cell.length_b   1.000
_cell.length_c   1.000
_cell.angle_alpha   90.00
_cell.angle_beta   90.00
_cell.angle_gamma   90.00
#
_symmetry.space_group_name_H-M   'P 1'
#
loop_
_entity.id
_entity.type
_entity.pdbx_description
1 polymer ?
#
loop_
_entity_poly.entity_id
_entity_poly.type
_entity_poly.pdbx_seq_one_letter_code
_entity_poly.pdbx_strand_id
1 'polypeptide(L)'
;MKPKTARVIRLPSSPRSVRGFTLIEIMVVVVIIGVLLNYVALSLGRNSPGELLKTEAQRLSSLIELAGEEALLSATLIGVDITEDSYGFLSLVEGDWQTMTDNLFRLRKLPEGVELSIQTDYQGGDDEEKRTPEIILLNSGEMTAFDLKISSDQSDSYYRLSGNDIGELSLDHVSPY
;
A
#
# COMPACT_ATOMS: atom_id res chain seq x y z
N MET A 1 -60.99 22.70 -73.98
CA MET A 1 -60.66 22.18 -72.64
C MET A 1 -59.22 21.68 -72.70
N LYS A 2 -58.25 22.49 -72.20
CA LYS A 2 -56.84 22.15 -72.28
C LYS A 2 -56.36 21.60 -70.90
N PRO A 3 -55.60 20.50 -70.80
CA PRO A 3 -55.13 20.00 -69.54
C PRO A 3 -53.93 20.83 -69.01
N LYS A 4 -53.98 21.18 -67.73
CA LYS A 4 -52.89 21.85 -67.03
C LYS A 4 -51.77 20.85 -66.70
N THR A 5 -50.59 21.11 -67.24
CA THR A 5 -49.37 20.34 -66.93
C THR A 5 -48.84 20.72 -65.54
N ALA A 6 -48.82 19.76 -64.63
CA ALA A 6 -48.25 19.93 -63.30
C ALA A 6 -46.71 19.90 -63.37
N ARG A 7 -46.04 20.96 -62.90
CA ARG A 7 -44.60 21.12 -62.88
C ARG A 7 -44.06 20.46 -61.56
N VAL A 8 -43.37 19.34 -61.67
CA VAL A 8 -42.72 18.67 -60.60
C VAL A 8 -41.42 19.43 -60.22
N ILE A 9 -41.41 20.01 -59.03
CA ILE A 9 -40.22 20.67 -58.47
C ILE A 9 -39.35 19.59 -57.86
N ARG A 10 -38.21 19.30 -58.49
CA ARG A 10 -37.16 18.48 -57.90
C ARG A 10 -36.32 19.32 -56.90
N LEU A 11 -36.38 18.97 -55.61
CA LEU A 11 -35.51 19.53 -54.57
C LEU A 11 -34.10 18.98 -54.79
N PRO A 12 -33.06 19.82 -54.72
CA PRO A 12 -31.69 19.34 -54.81
C PRO A 12 -31.33 18.60 -53.54
N SER A 13 -31.00 17.31 -53.66
CA SER A 13 -30.34 16.53 -52.58
C SER A 13 -28.95 17.06 -52.38
N SER A 14 -28.69 17.74 -51.25
CA SER A 14 -27.33 18.13 -50.85
C SER A 14 -26.48 16.89 -50.61
N PRO A 15 -25.30 16.76 -51.23
CA PRO A 15 -24.40 15.65 -50.95
C PRO A 15 -23.91 15.77 -49.52
N ARG A 16 -24.20 14.78 -48.64
CA ARG A 16 -23.57 14.64 -47.34
C ARG A 16 -22.10 14.37 -47.56
N SER A 17 -21.26 15.33 -47.20
CA SER A 17 -19.81 15.20 -47.21
C SER A 17 -19.43 14.11 -46.21
N VAL A 18 -19.09 12.92 -46.69
CA VAL A 18 -18.50 11.86 -45.89
C VAL A 18 -17.04 12.24 -45.68
N ARG A 19 -16.71 12.76 -44.50
CA ARG A 19 -15.32 12.98 -44.11
C ARG A 19 -14.67 11.64 -43.88
N GLY A 20 -13.77 11.23 -44.75
CA GLY A 20 -12.89 10.07 -44.54
C GLY A 20 -11.74 10.40 -43.54
N PHE A 21 -11.32 9.42 -42.75
CA PHE A 21 -10.15 9.55 -41.90
C PHE A 21 -8.88 9.75 -42.76
N THR A 22 -8.03 10.65 -42.32
CA THR A 22 -6.73 10.89 -42.99
C THR A 22 -5.68 9.87 -42.46
N LEU A 23 -4.72 9.53 -43.32
CA LEU A 23 -3.64 8.60 -42.96
C LEU A 23 -2.85 9.13 -41.77
N ILE A 24 -2.63 10.46 -41.70
CA ILE A 24 -1.94 11.09 -40.58
C ILE A 24 -2.72 10.99 -39.26
N GLU A 25 -4.03 11.04 -39.30
CA GLU A 25 -4.88 10.91 -38.12
C GLU A 25 -4.75 9.51 -37.49
N ILE A 26 -4.72 8.46 -38.33
CA ILE A 26 -4.47 7.09 -37.86
C ILE A 26 -3.07 6.95 -37.29
N MET A 27 -2.04 7.56 -37.91
CA MET A 27 -0.67 7.54 -37.37
C MET A 27 -0.59 8.19 -36.00
N VAL A 28 -1.22 9.34 -35.80
CA VAL A 28 -1.25 10.04 -34.50
C VAL A 28 -1.98 9.20 -33.45
N VAL A 29 -3.11 8.58 -33.78
CA VAL A 29 -3.87 7.71 -32.87
C VAL A 29 -3.03 6.50 -32.44
N VAL A 30 -2.32 5.84 -33.37
CA VAL A 30 -1.45 4.70 -33.03
C VAL A 30 -0.29 5.12 -32.12
N VAL A 31 0.31 6.29 -32.35
CA VAL A 31 1.35 6.83 -31.47
C VAL A 31 0.80 7.09 -30.06
N ILE A 32 -0.38 7.72 -29.94
CA ILE A 32 -1.02 7.97 -28.64
C ILE A 32 -1.32 6.66 -27.91
N ILE A 33 -1.89 5.67 -28.61
CA ILE A 33 -2.15 4.34 -28.04
C ILE A 33 -0.85 3.69 -27.58
N GLY A 34 0.23 3.75 -28.37
CA GLY A 34 1.53 3.22 -27.99
C GLY A 34 2.10 3.86 -26.74
N VAL A 35 1.97 5.17 -26.58
CA VAL A 35 2.40 5.89 -25.36
C VAL A 35 1.55 5.49 -24.15
N LEU A 36 0.22 5.38 -24.31
CA LEU A 36 -0.68 4.98 -23.25
C LEU A 36 -0.42 3.53 -22.79
N LEU A 37 -0.18 2.60 -23.74
CA LEU A 37 0.16 1.21 -23.42
C LEU A 37 1.48 1.09 -22.66
N ASN A 38 2.49 1.88 -22.98
CA ASN A 38 3.73 1.93 -22.20
C ASN A 38 3.50 2.41 -20.76
N TYR A 39 2.62 3.40 -20.56
CA TYR A 39 2.29 3.90 -19.22
C TYR A 39 1.58 2.83 -18.37
N VAL A 40 0.67 2.06 -18.96
CA VAL A 40 -0.02 0.93 -18.29
C VAL A 40 0.97 -0.19 -17.95
N ALA A 41 1.86 -0.57 -18.86
CA ALA A 41 2.87 -1.61 -18.62
C ALA A 41 3.83 -1.24 -17.47
N LEU A 42 4.25 0.02 -17.37
CA LEU A 42 5.05 0.52 -16.23
C LEU A 42 4.28 0.53 -14.91
N SER A 43 2.96 0.72 -14.94
CA SER A 43 2.12 0.67 -13.75
C SER A 43 1.89 -0.75 -13.25
N LEU A 44 1.76 -1.73 -14.14
CA LEU A 44 1.59 -3.15 -13.80
C LEU A 44 2.89 -3.80 -13.30
N GLY A 45 4.06 -3.31 -13.72
CA GLY A 45 5.36 -3.83 -13.28
C GLY A 45 5.75 -3.45 -11.85
N ARG A 46 5.06 -2.49 -11.22
CA ARG A 46 5.33 -2.04 -9.84
C ARG A 46 4.65 -2.89 -8.75
N ASN A 47 3.82 -3.83 -9.11
CA ASN A 47 3.07 -4.66 -8.18
C ASN A 47 3.46 -6.14 -8.27
N SER A 48 4.74 -6.47 -8.52
CA SER A 48 5.17 -7.85 -8.33
C SER A 48 5.03 -8.20 -6.83
N PRO A 49 4.55 -9.39 -6.48
CA PRO A 49 4.37 -9.79 -5.07
C PRO A 49 5.63 -9.57 -4.22
N GLY A 50 6.81 -9.81 -4.78
CA GLY A 50 8.08 -9.59 -4.10
C GLY A 50 8.41 -8.11 -3.85
N GLU A 51 8.10 -7.21 -4.78
CA GLU A 51 8.28 -5.76 -4.59
C GLU A 51 7.29 -5.19 -3.58
N LEU A 52 6.07 -5.72 -3.55
CA LEU A 52 5.06 -5.34 -2.58
C LEU A 52 5.50 -5.73 -1.17
N LEU A 53 5.93 -6.97 -0.97
CA LEU A 53 6.50 -7.49 0.28
C LEU A 53 7.67 -6.65 0.77
N LYS A 54 8.62 -6.36 -0.12
CA LYS A 54 9.79 -5.52 0.18
C LYS A 54 9.38 -4.13 0.64
N THR A 55 8.45 -3.51 -0.06
CA THR A 55 7.98 -2.16 0.26
C THR A 55 7.30 -2.11 1.62
N GLU A 56 6.46 -3.09 1.95
CA GLU A 56 5.79 -3.15 3.25
C GLU A 56 6.78 -3.47 4.38
N ALA A 57 7.70 -4.40 4.16
CA ALA A 57 8.74 -4.74 5.14
C ALA A 57 9.64 -3.54 5.47
N GLN A 58 10.11 -2.83 4.45
CA GLN A 58 10.92 -1.62 4.62
C GLN A 58 10.13 -0.50 5.30
N ARG A 59 8.86 -0.32 4.94
CA ARG A 59 7.98 0.67 5.56
C ARG A 59 7.78 0.39 7.04
N LEU A 60 7.46 -0.86 7.41
CA LEU A 60 7.22 -1.24 8.79
C LEU A 60 8.50 -1.09 9.63
N SER A 61 9.65 -1.53 9.12
CA SER A 61 10.95 -1.33 9.76
C SER A 61 11.22 0.14 10.05
N SER A 62 11.06 1.01 9.02
CA SER A 62 11.29 2.46 9.20
C SER A 62 10.30 3.12 10.16
N LEU A 63 9.06 2.64 10.21
CA LEU A 63 8.07 3.17 11.16
C LEU A 63 8.35 2.75 12.61
N ILE A 64 8.84 1.53 12.83
CA ILE A 64 9.25 1.07 14.18
C ILE A 64 10.48 1.86 14.64
N GLU A 65 11.46 2.07 13.77
CA GLU A 65 12.63 2.91 14.07
C GLU A 65 12.23 4.33 14.46
N LEU A 66 11.37 4.96 13.64
CA LEU A 66 10.86 6.31 13.91
C LEU A 66 10.02 6.38 15.19
N ALA A 67 9.24 5.34 15.49
CA ALA A 67 8.47 5.27 16.73
C ALA A 67 9.38 5.13 17.96
N GLY A 68 10.51 4.42 17.83
CA GLY A 68 11.55 4.39 18.87
C GLY A 68 12.16 5.77 19.11
N GLU A 69 12.48 6.52 18.05
CA GLU A 69 12.96 7.90 18.18
C GLU A 69 11.89 8.83 18.83
N GLU A 70 10.63 8.67 18.44
CA GLU A 70 9.53 9.43 19.04
C GLU A 70 9.36 9.09 20.53
N ALA A 71 9.48 7.82 20.93
CA ALA A 71 9.40 7.40 22.33
C ALA A 71 10.49 8.08 23.19
N LEU A 72 11.72 8.18 22.64
CA LEU A 72 12.84 8.90 23.28
C LEU A 72 12.56 10.41 23.41
N LEU A 73 12.07 11.03 22.33
CA LEU A 73 11.85 12.49 22.28
C LEU A 73 10.67 12.93 23.14
N SER A 74 9.58 12.18 23.13
CA SER A 74 8.36 12.49 23.89
C SER A 74 8.43 11.98 25.33
N ALA A 75 9.47 11.23 25.70
CA ALA A 75 9.62 10.55 26.99
C ALA A 75 8.39 9.66 27.34
N THR A 76 7.76 9.07 26.32
CA THR A 76 6.54 8.26 26.43
C THR A 76 6.81 6.87 25.87
N LEU A 77 6.15 5.83 26.40
CA LEU A 77 6.22 4.50 25.81
C LEU A 77 5.32 4.46 24.57
N ILE A 78 5.84 3.87 23.50
CA ILE A 78 5.08 3.61 22.28
C ILE A 78 4.96 2.09 22.08
N GLY A 79 3.75 1.63 21.83
CA GLY A 79 3.45 0.25 21.53
C GLY A 79 3.20 0.05 20.04
N VAL A 80 3.60 -1.10 19.50
CA VAL A 80 3.21 -1.54 18.16
C VAL A 80 2.24 -2.69 18.30
N ASP A 81 1.04 -2.49 17.79
CA ASP A 81 -0.06 -3.45 17.75
C ASP A 81 -0.06 -4.13 16.39
N ILE A 82 0.13 -5.44 16.35
CA ILE A 82 0.31 -6.22 15.13
C ILE A 82 -0.77 -7.28 15.06
N THR A 83 -1.48 -7.31 13.95
CA THR A 83 -2.40 -8.39 13.59
C THR A 83 -1.94 -9.05 12.30
N GLU A 84 -2.57 -10.13 11.90
CA GLU A 84 -2.25 -10.84 10.67
C GLU A 84 -2.36 -9.95 9.42
N ASP A 85 -3.32 -9.02 9.39
CA ASP A 85 -3.65 -8.19 8.23
C ASP A 85 -3.40 -6.68 8.43
N SER A 86 -2.92 -6.26 9.60
CA SER A 86 -2.75 -4.85 9.91
C SER A 86 -1.73 -4.59 11.02
N TYR A 87 -1.27 -3.35 11.10
CA TYR A 87 -0.46 -2.87 12.21
C TYR A 87 -0.80 -1.43 12.55
N GLY A 88 -0.59 -1.05 13.81
CA GLY A 88 -0.82 0.30 14.31
C GLY A 88 0.09 0.64 15.47
N PHE A 89 0.07 1.91 15.87
CA PHE A 89 0.89 2.38 16.98
C PHE A 89 0.01 2.95 18.08
N LEU A 90 0.45 2.72 19.30
CA LEU A 90 -0.22 3.14 20.52
C LEU A 90 0.75 3.96 21.36
N SER A 91 0.28 4.98 22.05
CA SER A 91 1.04 5.70 23.07
C SER A 91 0.47 5.41 24.44
N LEU A 92 1.34 5.28 25.45
CA LEU A 92 0.90 5.09 26.84
C LEU A 92 0.58 6.44 27.48
N VAL A 93 -0.69 6.74 27.71
CA VAL A 93 -1.17 7.97 28.31
C VAL A 93 -1.91 7.67 29.59
N GLU A 94 -1.47 8.20 30.72
CA GLU A 94 -2.08 8.02 32.05
C GLU A 94 -2.29 6.54 32.45
N GLY A 95 -1.46 5.63 31.93
CA GLY A 95 -1.49 4.21 32.21
C GLY A 95 -2.37 3.38 31.25
N ASP A 96 -2.99 4.00 30.25
CA ASP A 96 -3.79 3.32 29.23
C ASP A 96 -3.18 3.50 27.83
N TRP A 97 -3.22 2.42 27.04
CA TRP A 97 -2.77 2.43 25.65
C TRP A 97 -3.80 3.12 24.76
N GLN A 98 -3.39 4.21 24.11
CA GLN A 98 -4.24 5.00 23.21
C GLN A 98 -3.72 4.93 21.78
N THR A 99 -4.60 4.66 20.81
CA THR A 99 -4.25 4.58 19.40
C THR A 99 -3.74 5.94 18.88
N MET A 100 -2.57 5.95 18.27
CA MET A 100 -2.04 7.13 17.58
C MET A 100 -2.78 7.30 16.24
N THR A 101 -3.23 8.53 15.98
CA THR A 101 -4.07 8.86 14.80
C THR A 101 -3.39 9.82 13.83
N ASP A 102 -2.13 10.19 14.09
CA ASP A 102 -1.37 11.02 13.17
C ASP A 102 -1.07 10.29 11.84
N ASN A 103 -0.61 11.03 10.84
CA ASN A 103 -0.38 10.50 9.51
C ASN A 103 0.69 9.41 9.42
N LEU A 104 1.65 9.38 10.36
CA LEU A 104 2.76 8.44 10.38
C LEU A 104 2.37 7.14 11.08
N PHE A 105 1.81 7.24 12.29
CA PHE A 105 1.60 6.11 13.20
C PHE A 105 0.16 5.56 13.21
N ARG A 106 -0.71 6.03 12.31
CA ARG A 106 -2.08 5.51 12.19
C ARG A 106 -2.13 4.03 11.87
N LEU A 107 -3.23 3.38 12.25
CA LEU A 107 -3.53 2.01 11.83
C LEU A 107 -3.46 1.86 10.30
N ARG A 108 -2.74 0.85 9.84
CA ARG A 108 -2.56 0.50 8.43
C ARG A 108 -2.97 -0.94 8.18
N LYS A 109 -3.83 -1.12 7.19
CA LYS A 109 -4.10 -2.45 6.64
C LYS A 109 -3.03 -2.80 5.62
N LEU A 110 -2.62 -4.06 5.64
CA LEU A 110 -1.71 -4.59 4.64
C LEU A 110 -2.39 -4.71 3.27
N PRO A 111 -1.62 -4.68 2.19
CA PRO A 111 -2.11 -5.06 0.87
C PRO A 111 -2.60 -6.50 0.86
N GLU A 112 -3.57 -6.78 0.00
CA GLU A 112 -4.14 -8.11 -0.18
C GLU A 112 -3.07 -9.17 -0.49
N GLY A 113 -3.08 -10.28 0.23
CA GLY A 113 -2.12 -11.36 0.13
C GLY A 113 -0.79 -11.15 0.88
N VAL A 114 -0.67 -10.08 1.69
CA VAL A 114 0.46 -9.88 2.62
C VAL A 114 -0.01 -10.14 4.04
N GLU A 115 0.75 -10.93 4.78
CA GLU A 115 0.46 -11.36 6.15
C GLU A 115 1.64 -11.12 7.08
N LEU A 116 1.32 -10.80 8.34
CA LEU A 116 2.26 -10.67 9.44
C LEU A 116 2.13 -11.83 10.42
N SER A 117 3.25 -12.34 10.89
CA SER A 117 3.30 -13.32 11.98
C SER A 117 4.42 -12.95 12.92
N ILE A 118 4.07 -12.59 14.16
CA ILE A 118 5.02 -12.16 15.19
C ILE A 118 5.29 -13.27 16.20
N GLN A 119 6.55 -13.35 16.65
CA GLN A 119 6.98 -14.12 17.80
C GLN A 119 7.68 -13.16 18.76
N THR A 120 7.22 -13.12 19.99
CA THR A 120 7.80 -12.31 21.06
C THR A 120 7.76 -13.08 22.36
N ASP A 121 8.76 -12.86 23.22
CA ASP A 121 8.76 -13.39 24.59
C ASP A 121 7.83 -12.59 25.52
N TYR A 122 7.35 -11.45 25.06
CA TYR A 122 6.38 -10.63 25.78
C TYR A 122 4.98 -11.19 25.58
N GLN A 123 4.41 -11.76 26.67
CA GLN A 123 3.00 -12.06 26.74
C GLN A 123 2.31 -10.82 27.30
N GLY A 124 1.61 -10.08 26.44
CA GLY A 124 0.74 -9.00 26.86
C GLY A 124 -0.18 -9.46 28.00
N GLY A 125 -0.51 -8.57 28.92
CA GLY A 125 -1.33 -8.94 30.08
C GLY A 125 -2.63 -9.65 29.68
N ASP A 126 -3.01 -10.68 30.46
CA ASP A 126 -4.21 -11.53 30.25
C ASP A 126 -5.55 -10.77 30.35
N ASP A 127 -5.54 -9.44 30.38
CA ASP A 127 -6.76 -8.63 30.38
C ASP A 127 -7.31 -8.53 28.96
N GLU A 128 -8.22 -9.41 28.61
CA GLU A 128 -8.97 -9.40 27.33
C GLU A 128 -9.70 -8.07 27.04
N GLU A 129 -9.89 -7.21 28.05
CA GLU A 129 -10.50 -5.88 27.92
C GLU A 129 -9.49 -4.77 27.58
N LYS A 130 -8.17 -4.99 27.76
CA LYS A 130 -7.15 -3.98 27.49
C LYS A 130 -6.30 -4.36 26.29
N ARG A 131 -6.38 -3.56 25.24
CA ARG A 131 -5.52 -3.71 24.07
C ARG A 131 -4.05 -3.51 24.48
N THR A 132 -3.28 -4.58 24.43
CA THR A 132 -1.87 -4.58 24.80
C THR A 132 -1.04 -4.76 23.51
N PRO A 133 -0.08 -3.87 23.22
CA PRO A 133 0.76 -4.01 22.02
C PRO A 133 1.71 -5.21 22.14
N GLU A 134 2.06 -5.82 21.02
CA GLU A 134 3.02 -6.94 20.94
C GLU A 134 4.47 -6.48 21.12
N ILE A 135 4.79 -5.25 20.68
CA ILE A 135 6.10 -4.66 20.83
C ILE A 135 5.98 -3.37 21.64
N ILE A 136 6.81 -3.19 22.65
CA ILE A 136 6.90 -1.96 23.42
C ILE A 136 8.26 -1.32 23.18
N LEU A 137 8.23 -0.06 22.78
CA LEU A 137 9.39 0.82 22.59
C LEU A 137 9.48 1.73 23.81
N LEU A 138 10.59 1.63 24.52
CA LEU A 138 10.80 2.37 25.75
C LEU A 138 11.45 3.72 25.49
N ASN A 139 11.17 4.67 26.33
CA ASN A 139 11.79 5.98 26.32
C ASN A 139 13.28 5.98 26.74
N SER A 140 13.86 4.82 27.04
CA SER A 140 15.29 4.59 27.25
C SER A 140 16.03 4.17 25.96
N GLY A 141 15.28 3.85 24.87
CA GLY A 141 15.80 3.29 23.62
C GLY A 141 15.79 1.76 23.58
N GLU A 142 15.44 1.11 24.67
CA GLU A 142 15.19 -0.33 24.71
C GLU A 142 13.85 -0.68 24.07
N MET A 143 13.70 -1.94 23.62
CA MET A 143 12.41 -2.43 23.12
C MET A 143 12.19 -3.90 23.50
N THR A 144 10.94 -4.34 23.40
CA THR A 144 10.63 -5.77 23.47
C THR A 144 11.33 -6.51 22.34
N ALA A 145 12.07 -7.56 22.65
CA ALA A 145 12.66 -8.43 21.63
C ALA A 145 11.57 -9.16 20.85
N PHE A 146 11.69 -9.19 19.52
CA PHE A 146 10.70 -9.80 18.64
C PHE A 146 11.31 -10.33 17.34
N ASP A 147 10.62 -11.29 16.74
CA ASP A 147 10.82 -11.79 15.39
C ASP A 147 9.49 -11.67 14.62
N LEU A 148 9.48 -10.81 13.59
CA LEU A 148 8.31 -10.56 12.78
C LEU A 148 8.55 -11.06 11.35
N LYS A 149 7.74 -12.02 10.91
CA LYS A 149 7.72 -12.52 9.55
C LYS A 149 6.68 -11.75 8.73
N ILE A 150 7.11 -11.20 7.59
CA ILE A 150 6.27 -10.57 6.58
C ILE A 150 6.27 -11.47 5.36
N SER A 151 5.16 -12.12 5.06
CA SER A 151 5.03 -13.13 4.01
C SER A 151 3.86 -12.84 3.08
N SER A 152 3.81 -13.58 1.96
CA SER A 152 2.69 -13.53 1.03
C SER A 152 2.38 -14.93 0.54
N ASP A 153 1.11 -15.21 0.31
CA ASP A 153 0.61 -16.43 -0.33
C ASP A 153 1.10 -16.60 -1.79
N GLN A 154 1.58 -15.51 -2.40
CA GLN A 154 2.06 -15.45 -3.79
C GLN A 154 3.59 -15.57 -3.92
N SER A 155 4.32 -15.80 -2.81
CA SER A 155 5.79 -15.87 -2.80
C SER A 155 6.31 -16.82 -1.75
N ASP A 156 7.23 -17.71 -2.12
CA ASP A 156 7.94 -18.58 -1.18
C ASP A 156 9.00 -17.82 -0.35
N SER A 157 9.44 -16.65 -0.81
CA SER A 157 10.33 -15.78 -0.06
C SER A 157 9.55 -14.85 0.89
N TYR A 158 10.18 -14.51 2.02
CA TYR A 158 9.61 -13.63 3.01
C TYR A 158 10.67 -12.68 3.57
N TYR A 159 10.22 -11.64 4.27
CA TYR A 159 11.09 -10.76 5.04
C TYR A 159 10.96 -11.09 6.52
N ARG A 160 12.11 -11.07 7.22
CA ARG A 160 12.17 -11.17 8.67
C ARG A 160 12.64 -9.84 9.22
N LEU A 161 11.85 -9.21 10.05
CA LEU A 161 12.19 -8.02 10.81
C LEU A 161 12.37 -8.44 12.26
N SER A 162 13.59 -8.31 12.79
CA SER A 162 13.92 -8.67 14.16
C SER A 162 14.30 -7.43 14.94
N GLY A 163 13.87 -7.34 16.19
CA GLY A 163 14.30 -6.34 17.16
C GLY A 163 14.89 -7.00 18.39
N ASN A 164 15.97 -6.42 18.93
CA ASN A 164 16.56 -6.88 20.18
C ASN A 164 16.23 -5.93 21.35
N ASP A 165 16.56 -6.35 22.56
CA ASP A 165 16.28 -5.62 23.80
C ASP A 165 17.02 -4.27 23.90
N ILE A 166 18.12 -4.08 23.19
CA ILE A 166 18.86 -2.80 23.16
C ILE A 166 18.39 -1.83 22.06
N GLY A 167 17.32 -2.15 21.35
CA GLY A 167 16.72 -1.26 20.36
C GLY A 167 17.28 -1.37 18.94
N GLU A 168 18.10 -2.38 18.64
CA GLU A 168 18.61 -2.58 17.29
C GLU A 168 17.61 -3.38 16.44
N LEU A 169 17.36 -2.90 15.21
CA LEU A 169 16.52 -3.55 14.23
C LEU A 169 17.34 -4.17 13.10
N SER A 170 16.94 -5.34 12.64
CA SER A 170 17.48 -6.00 11.46
C SER A 170 16.35 -6.43 10.52
N LEU A 171 16.50 -6.15 9.24
CA LEU A 171 15.57 -6.56 8.19
C LEU A 171 16.28 -7.47 7.19
N ASP A 172 15.92 -8.74 7.18
CA ASP A 172 16.52 -9.76 6.34
C ASP A 172 15.52 -10.28 5.29
N HIS A 173 16.01 -10.45 4.07
CA HIS A 173 15.26 -11.15 3.02
C HIS A 173 15.61 -12.64 3.06
N VAL A 174 14.63 -13.48 3.34
CA VAL A 174 14.79 -14.93 3.39
C VAL A 174 14.19 -15.55 2.15
N SER A 175 15.06 -16.16 1.33
CA SER A 175 14.66 -16.91 0.15
C SER A 175 14.87 -18.40 0.40
N PRO A 176 14.00 -19.29 -0.08
CA PRO A 176 14.15 -20.73 0.08
C PRO A 176 15.39 -21.30 -0.64
N TYR A 177 16.02 -20.53 -1.57
CA TYR A 177 17.26 -20.91 -2.28
C TYR A 177 18.09 -19.69 -2.70
#